data_f37ba56231014de824d6b6863a536b19
#
_entry.id   f37ba56231014de824d6b6863a536b19
#
_cell.length_a   1.000
_cell.length_b   1.000
_cell.length_c   1.000
_cell.angle_alpha   90.00
_cell.angle_beta   90.00
_cell.angle_gamma   90.00
#
_symmetry.space_group_name_H-M   'P 1'
#
loop_
_entity.id
_entity.type
_entity.pdbx_description
1 polymer ?
#
loop_
_entity_poly.entity_id
_entity_poly.type
_entity_poly.pdbx_seq_one_letter_code
_entity_poly.pdbx_strand_id
1 'polypeptide(L)'
;ITVSAHRQGRVIDTSNALNGAGPFSPERAGTLPPGPLIDLCFSGEYTREELQKLINGRGGLLAHLGTTSVPEILRRIDNNDLQAMLVLRAMCYNVAKEIGAMAIALKGKADAILLTGGIAHNKRLTDFIAAHVDFIAPVFVYPGENELEALARNALAVLRGDCEAKTYYKADVTA
;
A
#
# COMPACT_ATOMS: atom_id res chain seq x y z
N ILE A 1 -1.07 1.15 2.37
CA ILE A 1 -0.15 0.89 1.25
C ILE A 1 -0.96 0.28 0.12
N THR A 2 -0.76 0.74 -1.10
CA THR A 2 -1.36 0.19 -2.32
C THR A 2 -0.24 -0.03 -3.33
N VAL A 3 -0.28 -1.13 -4.05
CA VAL A 3 0.64 -1.42 -5.17
C VAL A 3 -0.20 -1.59 -6.42
N SER A 4 0.20 -0.93 -7.50
CA SER A 4 -0.56 -0.91 -8.75
C SER A 4 0.36 -1.09 -9.95
N ALA A 5 -0.11 -1.84 -10.94
CA ALA A 5 0.52 -1.96 -12.26
C ALA A 5 -0.10 -0.94 -13.22
N HIS A 6 0.75 -0.19 -13.88
CA HIS A 6 0.34 0.84 -14.84
C HIS A 6 0.86 0.51 -16.24
N ARG A 7 0.05 0.76 -17.26
CA ARG A 7 0.43 0.68 -18.66
C ARG A 7 -0.06 1.91 -19.41
N GLN A 8 0.86 2.64 -20.03
CA GLN A 8 0.54 3.87 -20.79
C GLN A 8 -0.32 4.85 -19.97
N GLY A 9 0.08 5.09 -18.71
CA GLY A 9 -0.62 6.01 -17.80
C GLY A 9 -1.95 5.49 -17.23
N ARG A 10 -2.32 4.23 -17.48
CA ARG A 10 -3.56 3.62 -16.96
C ARG A 10 -3.24 2.51 -15.97
N VAL A 11 -3.96 2.49 -14.86
CA VAL A 11 -3.96 1.35 -13.93
C VAL A 11 -4.59 0.14 -14.63
N ILE A 12 -3.86 -0.97 -14.69
CA ILE A 12 -4.34 -2.23 -15.27
C ILE A 12 -4.56 -3.31 -14.22
N ASP A 13 -3.90 -3.16 -13.05
CA ASP A 13 -4.10 -4.01 -11.90
C ASP A 13 -3.72 -3.26 -10.62
N THR A 14 -4.37 -3.58 -9.50
CA THR A 14 -4.09 -2.93 -8.22
C THR A 14 -4.61 -3.77 -7.04
N SER A 15 -3.91 -3.72 -5.92
CA SER A 15 -4.41 -4.31 -4.67
C SER A 15 -5.52 -3.46 -4.06
N ASN A 16 -6.63 -4.10 -3.65
CA ASN A 16 -7.70 -3.42 -2.93
C ASN A 16 -7.38 -3.30 -1.43
N ALA A 17 -6.50 -2.36 -1.10
CA ALA A 17 -6.00 -2.16 0.26
C ALA A 17 -7.11 -1.81 1.27
N LEU A 18 -8.22 -1.19 0.85
CA LEU A 18 -9.33 -0.83 1.72
C LEU A 18 -10.11 -2.05 2.22
N ASN A 19 -10.18 -3.10 1.40
CA ASN A 19 -10.90 -4.33 1.74
C ASN A 19 -9.97 -5.47 2.16
N GLY A 20 -8.75 -5.16 2.60
CA GLY A 20 -7.82 -6.12 3.18
C GLY A 20 -6.94 -6.88 2.18
N ALA A 21 -6.85 -6.43 0.91
CA ALA A 21 -5.91 -7.00 -0.04
C ALA A 21 -4.55 -6.27 -0.03
N GLY A 22 -3.50 -6.97 -0.42
CA GLY A 22 -2.15 -6.44 -0.55
C GLY A 22 -1.35 -6.43 0.76
N PRO A 23 -0.25 -5.65 0.83
CA PRO A 23 0.61 -5.62 1.99
C PRO A 23 -0.08 -4.97 3.19
N PHE A 24 0.24 -5.44 4.39
CA PHE A 24 -0.19 -4.71 5.58
C PHE A 24 0.49 -3.35 5.68
N SER A 25 -0.13 -2.42 6.37
CA SER A 25 0.29 -1.03 6.44
C SER A 25 0.37 -0.58 7.91
N PRO A 26 0.63 0.71 8.21
CA PRO A 26 0.60 1.16 9.60
C PRO A 26 -0.68 0.81 10.38
N GLU A 27 -1.86 0.81 9.75
CA GLU A 27 -3.15 0.59 10.42
C GLU A 27 -4.05 -0.47 9.74
N ARG A 28 -3.59 -1.12 8.66
CA ARG A 28 -4.36 -2.13 7.93
C ARG A 28 -3.69 -3.49 8.00
N ALA A 29 -4.50 -4.53 8.16
CA ALA A 29 -4.01 -5.90 8.30
C ALA A 29 -3.38 -6.47 7.02
N GLY A 30 -3.78 -5.97 5.83
CA GLY A 30 -3.40 -6.57 4.55
C GLY A 30 -4.07 -7.92 4.32
N THR A 31 -3.55 -8.68 3.37
CA THR A 31 -4.08 -10.01 3.04
C THR A 31 -3.91 -10.96 4.22
N LEU A 32 -5.04 -11.52 4.67
CA LEU A 32 -5.12 -12.48 5.77
C LEU A 32 -5.36 -13.89 5.24
N PRO A 33 -4.85 -14.93 5.93
CA PRO A 33 -5.23 -16.31 5.65
C PRO A 33 -6.73 -16.52 5.90
N PRO A 34 -7.49 -17.12 4.94
CA PRO A 34 -8.94 -17.23 5.06
C PRO A 34 -9.38 -18.16 6.20
N GLY A 35 -8.64 -19.24 6.50
CA GLY A 35 -9.01 -20.17 7.58
C GLY A 35 -9.11 -19.48 8.93
N PRO A 36 -8.02 -18.90 9.48
CA PRO A 36 -8.07 -18.15 10.73
C PRO A 36 -9.09 -17.00 10.75
N LEU A 37 -9.33 -16.36 9.60
CA LEU A 37 -10.34 -15.29 9.52
C LEU A 37 -11.76 -15.86 9.69
N ILE A 38 -12.05 -17.03 9.11
CA ILE A 38 -13.32 -17.72 9.29
C ILE A 38 -13.49 -18.10 10.77
N ASP A 39 -12.46 -18.67 11.41
CA ASP A 39 -12.50 -19.03 12.82
C ASP A 39 -12.84 -17.81 13.70
N LEU A 40 -12.23 -16.66 13.44
CA LEU A 40 -12.56 -15.40 14.13
C LEU A 40 -14.01 -14.94 13.86
N CYS A 41 -14.50 -15.06 12.62
CA CYS A 41 -15.87 -14.67 12.28
C CYS A 41 -16.93 -15.50 13.04
N PHE A 42 -16.64 -16.75 13.34
CA PHE A 42 -17.58 -17.67 14.01
C PHE A 42 -17.23 -17.96 15.48
N SER A 43 -16.20 -17.31 16.04
CA SER A 43 -15.80 -17.49 17.44
C SER A 43 -16.85 -16.97 18.44
N GLY A 44 -17.68 -16.02 18.03
CA GLY A 44 -18.57 -15.28 18.94
C GLY A 44 -17.87 -14.19 19.77
N GLU A 45 -16.56 -14.03 19.60
CA GLU A 45 -15.75 -13.03 20.35
C GLU A 45 -15.84 -11.62 19.79
N TYR A 46 -16.17 -11.51 18.48
CA TYR A 46 -16.18 -10.25 17.75
C TYR A 46 -17.46 -10.04 16.97
N THR A 47 -17.95 -8.82 16.95
CA THR A 47 -18.96 -8.39 16.00
C THR A 47 -18.33 -8.16 14.61
N ARG A 48 -19.17 -8.11 13.60
CA ARG A 48 -18.73 -7.77 12.23
C ARG A 48 -17.99 -6.42 12.16
N GLU A 49 -18.52 -5.42 12.87
CA GLU A 49 -17.97 -4.06 12.91
C GLU A 49 -16.61 -4.02 13.60
N GLU A 50 -16.39 -4.83 14.62
CA GLU A 50 -15.10 -4.97 15.29
C GLU A 50 -14.08 -5.65 14.39
N LEU A 51 -14.43 -6.74 13.71
CA LEU A 51 -13.56 -7.40 12.73
C LEU A 51 -13.20 -6.47 11.57
N GLN A 52 -14.15 -5.69 11.05
CA GLN A 52 -13.86 -4.69 10.02
C GLN A 52 -12.86 -3.64 10.50
N LYS A 53 -12.94 -3.20 11.76
CA LYS A 53 -11.95 -2.28 12.36
C LYS A 53 -10.59 -2.94 12.55
N LEU A 54 -10.52 -4.23 12.86
CA LEU A 54 -9.26 -4.97 12.94
C LEU A 54 -8.58 -5.08 11.55
N ILE A 55 -9.37 -5.24 10.49
CA ILE A 55 -8.86 -5.26 9.12
C ILE A 55 -8.39 -3.86 8.69
N ASN A 56 -9.18 -2.81 8.97
CA ASN A 56 -8.93 -1.46 8.49
C ASN A 56 -9.09 -0.42 9.61
N GLY A 57 -7.98 0.03 10.17
CA GLY A 57 -7.88 1.04 11.21
C GLY A 57 -7.21 0.59 12.51
N ARG A 58 -7.20 -0.73 12.81
CA ARG A 58 -6.55 -1.30 14.00
C ARG A 58 -5.61 -2.46 13.70
N GLY A 59 -5.36 -2.72 12.42
CA GLY A 59 -4.44 -3.75 11.95
C GLY A 59 -3.00 -3.26 11.80
N GLY A 60 -2.21 -4.01 11.08
CA GLY A 60 -0.87 -3.64 10.66
C GLY A 60 0.11 -3.33 11.79
N LEU A 61 0.95 -2.31 11.62
CA LEU A 61 1.93 -1.92 12.64
C LEU A 61 1.26 -1.61 13.98
N LEU A 62 0.09 -1.01 13.96
CA LEU A 62 -0.67 -0.68 15.18
C LEU A 62 -1.00 -1.95 15.99
N ALA A 63 -1.48 -3.01 15.32
CA ALA A 63 -1.81 -4.28 15.99
C ALA A 63 -0.56 -4.96 16.56
N HIS A 64 0.56 -4.91 15.84
CA HIS A 64 1.78 -5.63 16.22
C HIS A 64 2.66 -4.85 17.22
N LEU A 65 2.68 -3.51 17.14
CA LEU A 65 3.65 -2.67 17.84
C LEU A 65 3.03 -1.57 18.69
N GLY A 66 1.68 -1.42 18.66
CA GLY A 66 0.94 -0.41 19.42
C GLY A 66 1.06 1.00 18.86
N THR A 67 1.68 1.19 17.69
CA THR A 67 1.87 2.51 17.08
C THR A 67 1.84 2.44 15.56
N THR A 68 1.36 3.51 14.91
CA THR A 68 1.42 3.70 13.45
C THR A 68 2.62 4.53 13.03
N SER A 69 3.37 5.09 13.98
CA SER A 69 4.47 6.02 13.75
C SER A 69 5.74 5.28 13.32
N VAL A 70 6.03 5.26 12.03
CA VAL A 70 7.29 4.70 11.50
C VAL A 70 8.53 5.35 12.14
N PRO A 71 8.60 6.69 12.36
CA PRO A 71 9.72 7.30 13.06
C PRO A 71 9.92 6.79 14.49
N GLU A 72 8.83 6.51 15.22
CA GLU A 72 8.90 5.91 16.55
C GLU A 72 9.44 4.47 16.49
N ILE A 73 8.92 3.67 15.56
CA ILE A 73 9.37 2.28 15.36
C ILE A 73 10.86 2.23 15.03
N LEU A 74 11.34 3.14 14.18
CA LEU A 74 12.77 3.23 13.85
C LEU A 74 13.63 3.56 15.08
N ARG A 75 13.19 4.48 15.95
CA ARG A 75 13.88 4.75 17.22
C ARG A 75 13.92 3.52 18.13
N ARG A 76 12.83 2.73 18.17
CA ARG A 76 12.82 1.45 18.90
C ARG A 76 13.84 0.46 18.33
N ILE A 77 13.94 0.37 17.00
CA ILE A 77 14.93 -0.49 16.31
C ILE A 77 16.36 -0.04 16.64
N ASP A 78 16.62 1.26 16.63
CA ASP A 78 17.92 1.83 16.97
C ASP A 78 18.29 1.56 18.45
N ASN A 79 17.29 1.31 19.30
CA ASN A 79 17.45 0.82 20.68
C ASN A 79 17.37 -0.72 20.82
N ASN A 80 17.65 -1.47 19.74
CA ASN A 80 17.70 -2.92 19.70
C ASN A 80 16.34 -3.63 19.95
N ASP A 81 15.20 -3.02 19.62
CA ASP A 81 13.92 -3.69 19.61
C ASP A 81 13.81 -4.64 18.40
N LEU A 82 14.09 -5.93 18.64
CA LEU A 82 14.10 -6.95 17.60
C LEU A 82 12.68 -7.22 17.04
N GLN A 83 11.64 -7.08 17.86
CA GLN A 83 10.26 -7.26 17.40
C GLN A 83 9.86 -6.13 16.46
N ALA A 84 10.17 -4.89 16.81
CA ALA A 84 9.94 -3.74 15.93
C ALA A 84 10.66 -3.89 14.60
N MET A 85 11.91 -4.37 14.62
CA MET A 85 12.68 -4.64 13.40
C MET A 85 12.04 -5.74 12.56
N LEU A 86 11.62 -6.85 13.16
CA LEU A 86 10.99 -7.97 12.46
C LEU A 86 9.70 -7.51 11.77
N VAL A 87 8.81 -6.84 12.50
CA VAL A 87 7.51 -6.41 12.00
C VAL A 87 7.67 -5.37 10.87
N LEU A 88 8.57 -4.39 11.03
CA LEU A 88 8.81 -3.39 9.98
C LEU A 88 9.39 -4.01 8.71
N ARG A 89 10.33 -4.95 8.84
CA ARG A 89 10.87 -5.72 7.71
C ARG A 89 9.80 -6.58 7.04
N ALA A 90 8.94 -7.22 7.82
CA ALA A 90 7.81 -8.00 7.27
C ALA A 90 6.86 -7.13 6.46
N MET A 91 6.58 -5.90 6.89
CA MET A 91 5.79 -4.94 6.12
C MET A 91 6.46 -4.62 4.78
N CYS A 92 7.74 -4.25 4.78
CA CYS A 92 8.48 -3.95 3.56
C CYS A 92 8.59 -5.16 2.63
N TYR A 93 8.78 -6.36 3.20
CA TYR A 93 8.81 -7.61 2.44
C TYR A 93 7.48 -7.91 1.76
N ASN A 94 6.34 -7.66 2.44
CA ASN A 94 5.02 -7.79 1.83
C ASN A 94 4.83 -6.79 0.68
N VAL A 95 5.35 -5.57 0.80
CA VAL A 95 5.35 -4.61 -0.32
C VAL A 95 6.14 -5.15 -1.50
N ALA A 96 7.34 -5.68 -1.27
CA ALA A 96 8.17 -6.25 -2.33
C ALA A 96 7.48 -7.45 -3.02
N LYS A 97 6.83 -8.33 -2.25
CA LYS A 97 6.03 -9.44 -2.80
C LYS A 97 4.91 -8.94 -3.69
N GLU A 98 4.20 -7.91 -3.28
CA GLU A 98 3.10 -7.34 -4.05
C GLU A 98 3.60 -6.66 -5.34
N ILE A 99 4.76 -6.00 -5.30
CA ILE A 99 5.42 -5.49 -6.52
C ILE A 99 5.72 -6.65 -7.48
N GLY A 100 6.23 -7.77 -6.97
CA GLY A 100 6.44 -8.98 -7.77
C GLY A 100 5.14 -9.51 -8.39
N ALA A 101 4.04 -9.53 -7.63
CA ALA A 101 2.73 -9.93 -8.14
C ALA A 101 2.25 -8.97 -9.25
N MET A 102 2.37 -7.67 -9.06
CA MET A 102 2.00 -6.66 -10.08
C MET A 102 2.89 -6.74 -11.34
N ALA A 103 4.13 -7.19 -11.23
CA ALA A 103 5.01 -7.41 -12.39
C ALA A 103 4.44 -8.47 -13.34
N ILE A 104 3.66 -9.43 -12.85
CA ILE A 104 2.99 -10.44 -13.68
C ILE A 104 1.95 -9.78 -14.59
N ALA A 105 1.19 -8.80 -14.10
CA ALA A 105 0.23 -8.05 -14.92
C ALA A 105 0.90 -7.33 -16.11
N LEU A 106 2.17 -6.97 -15.96
CA LEU A 106 3.03 -6.38 -17.00
C LEU A 106 3.82 -7.43 -17.80
N LYS A 107 3.63 -8.72 -17.52
CA LYS A 107 4.39 -9.82 -18.14
C LYS A 107 5.91 -9.66 -17.97
N GLY A 108 6.34 -9.15 -16.81
CA GLY A 108 7.73 -8.86 -16.50
C GLY A 108 8.35 -7.70 -17.29
N LYS A 109 7.57 -6.91 -18.01
CA LYS A 109 8.04 -5.79 -18.83
C LYS A 109 7.68 -4.46 -18.14
N ALA A 110 8.25 -4.24 -16.97
CA ALA A 110 8.15 -2.96 -16.28
C ALA A 110 9.34 -2.07 -16.67
N ASP A 111 9.06 -0.81 -17.02
CA ASP A 111 10.11 0.18 -17.32
C ASP A 111 10.73 0.73 -16.03
N ALA A 112 9.94 0.83 -14.97
CA ALA A 112 10.35 1.38 -13.68
C ALA A 112 9.43 0.91 -12.55
N ILE A 113 9.96 0.91 -11.33
CA ILE A 113 9.22 0.80 -10.08
C ILE A 113 9.29 2.14 -9.37
N LEU A 114 8.14 2.72 -9.04
CA LEU A 114 8.04 4.01 -8.37
C LEU A 114 7.61 3.81 -6.92
N LEU A 115 8.45 4.22 -5.97
CA LEU A 115 8.11 4.26 -4.54
C LEU A 115 7.75 5.68 -4.16
N THR A 116 6.54 5.89 -3.64
CA THR A 116 6.02 7.21 -3.27
C THR A 116 5.27 7.17 -1.93
N GLY A 117 4.71 8.29 -1.52
CA GLY A 117 3.96 8.41 -0.26
C GLY A 117 4.85 8.69 0.95
N GLY A 118 4.22 8.75 2.13
CA GLY A 118 4.90 9.12 3.38
C GLY A 118 6.01 8.15 3.79
N ILE A 119 5.85 6.85 3.52
CA ILE A 119 6.85 5.81 3.84
C ILE A 119 8.13 5.99 3.01
N ALA A 120 8.01 6.53 1.80
CA ALA A 120 9.15 6.75 0.90
C ALA A 120 10.14 7.83 1.39
N HIS A 121 9.79 8.64 2.38
CA HIS A 121 10.75 9.52 3.05
C HIS A 121 11.84 8.77 3.81
N ASN A 122 11.64 7.50 4.12
CA ASN A 122 12.61 6.73 4.89
C ASN A 122 13.47 5.84 4.00
N LYS A 123 14.74 6.24 3.87
CA LYS A 123 15.72 5.53 3.04
C LYS A 123 15.92 4.06 3.44
N ARG A 124 15.87 3.73 4.74
CA ARG A 124 16.05 2.33 5.21
C ARG A 124 14.94 1.42 4.68
N LEU A 125 13.70 1.92 4.58
CA LEU A 125 12.57 1.16 4.07
C LEU A 125 12.64 1.03 2.55
N THR A 126 12.93 2.14 1.86
CA THR A 126 13.02 2.13 0.39
C THR A 126 14.20 1.30 -0.10
N ASP A 127 15.36 1.36 0.55
CA ASP A 127 16.52 0.52 0.23
C ASP A 127 16.20 -0.97 0.44
N PHE A 128 15.49 -1.31 1.54
CA PHE A 128 15.08 -2.69 1.78
C PHE A 128 14.15 -3.20 0.69
N ILE A 129 13.15 -2.41 0.30
CA ILE A 129 12.22 -2.78 -0.78
C ILE A 129 12.99 -2.90 -2.10
N ALA A 130 13.79 -1.90 -2.45
CA ALA A 130 14.57 -1.85 -3.68
C ALA A 130 15.44 -3.10 -3.84
N ALA A 131 16.19 -3.47 -2.81
CA ALA A 131 17.04 -4.66 -2.82
C ALA A 131 16.29 -5.99 -3.08
N HIS A 132 14.97 -6.01 -2.92
CA HIS A 132 14.15 -7.19 -3.20
C HIS A 132 13.50 -7.17 -4.59
N VAL A 133 13.48 -6.02 -5.26
CA VAL A 133 12.70 -5.87 -6.51
C VAL A 133 13.51 -5.26 -7.68
N ASP A 134 14.77 -4.86 -7.47
CA ASP A 134 15.65 -4.25 -8.48
C ASP A 134 15.93 -5.15 -9.68
N PHE A 135 15.79 -6.47 -9.51
CA PHE A 135 15.87 -7.44 -10.60
C PHE A 135 14.68 -7.35 -11.58
N ILE A 136 13.57 -6.72 -11.18
CA ILE A 136 12.36 -6.56 -12.03
C ILE A 136 12.54 -5.35 -12.94
N ALA A 137 12.90 -4.19 -12.36
CA ALA A 137 13.09 -2.93 -13.07
C ALA A 137 13.81 -1.92 -12.16
N PRO A 138 14.40 -0.84 -12.73
CA PRO A 138 14.99 0.25 -11.94
C PRO A 138 13.98 0.85 -10.96
N VAL A 139 14.43 1.09 -9.72
CA VAL A 139 13.61 1.67 -8.65
C VAL A 139 13.89 3.16 -8.51
N PHE A 140 12.82 3.95 -8.56
CA PHE A 140 12.87 5.40 -8.33
C PHE A 140 12.04 5.76 -7.10
N VAL A 141 12.56 6.65 -6.27
CA VAL A 141 11.93 7.07 -5.02
C VAL A 141 11.51 8.53 -5.12
N TYR A 142 10.21 8.77 -4.95
CA TYR A 142 9.58 10.09 -4.94
C TYR A 142 8.84 10.27 -3.61
N PRO A 143 9.52 10.71 -2.54
CA PRO A 143 8.91 10.87 -1.23
C PRO A 143 7.79 11.91 -1.22
N GLY A 144 6.75 11.63 -0.44
CA GLY A 144 5.66 12.56 -0.23
C GLY A 144 4.42 12.25 -1.07
N GLU A 145 3.39 13.03 -0.80
CA GLU A 145 2.07 12.96 -1.42
C GLU A 145 1.72 14.35 -1.94
N ASN A 146 1.90 14.58 -3.23
CA ASN A 146 1.55 15.86 -3.87
C ASN A 146 0.09 15.87 -4.37
N GLU A 147 -0.82 15.20 -3.66
CA GLU A 147 -2.21 15.02 -4.08
C GLU A 147 -2.93 16.35 -4.28
N LEU A 148 -2.81 17.27 -3.32
CA LEU A 148 -3.46 18.58 -3.41
C LEU A 148 -2.93 19.40 -4.59
N GLU A 149 -1.63 19.36 -4.84
CA GLU A 149 -1.02 20.04 -5.98
C GLU A 149 -1.46 19.42 -7.30
N ALA A 150 -1.49 18.08 -7.38
CA ALA A 150 -1.95 17.36 -8.57
C ALA A 150 -3.43 17.64 -8.86
N LEU A 151 -4.29 17.65 -7.85
CA LEU A 151 -5.71 18.03 -7.98
C LEU A 151 -5.88 19.46 -8.44
N ALA A 152 -5.13 20.41 -7.85
CA ALA A 152 -5.17 21.81 -8.24
C ALA A 152 -4.70 22.02 -9.68
N ARG A 153 -3.61 21.37 -10.09
CA ARG A 153 -3.10 21.45 -11.48
C ARG A 153 -4.12 20.91 -12.49
N ASN A 154 -4.73 19.76 -12.19
CA ASN A 154 -5.74 19.16 -13.07
C ASN A 154 -6.97 20.07 -13.19
N ALA A 155 -7.46 20.63 -12.08
CA ALA A 155 -8.58 21.57 -12.12
C ALA A 155 -8.25 22.83 -12.91
N LEU A 156 -7.04 23.41 -12.71
CA LEU A 156 -6.58 24.58 -13.47
C LEU A 156 -6.45 24.29 -14.95
N ALA A 157 -5.98 23.11 -15.36
CA ALA A 157 -5.87 22.72 -16.76
C ALA A 157 -7.24 22.72 -17.45
N VAL A 158 -8.27 22.20 -16.78
CA VAL A 158 -9.67 22.25 -17.27
C VAL A 158 -10.17 23.70 -17.37
N LEU A 159 -9.97 24.48 -16.29
CA LEU A 159 -10.44 25.88 -16.26
C LEU A 159 -9.75 26.78 -17.32
N ARG A 160 -8.53 26.47 -17.68
CA ARG A 160 -7.79 27.17 -18.75
C ARG A 160 -8.09 26.68 -20.15
N GLY A 161 -8.84 25.59 -20.28
CA GLY A 161 -9.12 24.95 -21.58
C GLY A 161 -7.97 24.12 -22.14
N ASP A 162 -6.95 23.80 -21.32
CA ASP A 162 -5.81 22.96 -21.73
C ASP A 162 -6.23 21.49 -21.90
N CYS A 163 -7.31 21.08 -21.25
CA CYS A 163 -7.95 19.76 -21.40
C CYS A 163 -9.44 19.81 -21.10
N GLU A 164 -10.17 18.83 -21.62
CA GLU A 164 -11.60 18.69 -21.35
C GLU A 164 -11.86 17.98 -20.02
N ALA A 165 -12.92 18.40 -19.30
CA ALA A 165 -13.41 17.71 -18.13
C ALA A 165 -13.99 16.35 -18.54
N LYS A 166 -13.55 15.29 -17.86
CA LYS A 166 -14.08 13.94 -18.06
C LYS A 166 -15.35 13.76 -17.22
N THR A 167 -16.41 13.26 -17.83
CA THR A 167 -17.62 12.88 -17.13
C THR A 167 -17.45 11.47 -16.54
N TYR A 168 -17.70 11.32 -15.24
CA TYR A 168 -17.75 10.01 -14.61
C TYR A 168 -19.13 9.39 -14.85
N TYR A 169 -19.16 8.29 -15.57
CA TYR A 169 -20.36 7.47 -15.71
C TYR A 169 -20.24 6.30 -14.72
N LYS A 170 -21.21 6.21 -13.81
CA LYS A 170 -21.33 5.00 -12.97
C LYS A 170 -21.67 3.86 -13.94
N ALA A 171 -20.73 2.92 -14.10
CA ALA A 171 -21.03 1.69 -14.83
C ALA A 171 -22.16 0.97 -14.07
N ASP A 172 -23.26 0.68 -14.77
CA ASP A 172 -24.26 -0.23 -14.23
C ASP A 172 -23.57 -1.59 -14.07
N VAL A 173 -23.28 -1.95 -12.82
CA VAL A 173 -22.82 -3.30 -12.48
C VAL A 173 -24.05 -4.19 -12.59
N THR A 174 -24.42 -4.55 -13.80
CA THR A 174 -25.30 -5.70 -14.04
C THR A 174 -24.48 -6.95 -13.76
N ALA A 175 -24.87 -7.65 -12.70
CA ALA A 175 -24.32 -8.91 -12.24
C ALA A 175 -24.34 -9.99 -13.31
#